data_14a240bf2e04973527a3f58a4ee07604
#
_entry.id   14a240bf2e04973527a3f58a4ee07604
#
_cell.length_a   1.000
_cell.length_b   1.000
_cell.length_c   1.000
_cell.angle_alpha   90.00
_cell.angle_beta   90.00
_cell.angle_gamma   90.00
#
_symmetry.space_group_name_H-M   'P 1'
#
loop_
_entity.id
_entity.type
_entity.pdbx_description
1 polymer ?
#
loop_
_entity_poly.entity_id
_entity_poly.type
_entity_poly.pdbx_seq_one_letter_code
_entity_poly.pdbx_strand_id
1 'polypeptide(L)'
;IYCISGVHFNVMSVYNKPAEYITADQIDGNYKIALHHGSVHNASTDAGFTLSNTHVTTNIFKGHDLVLLGDIHKPQYLNEDKTIAYAGSLIQQNHGEALGHGIMVWDLASKKCEFVEIPNDYGYYTYQIEDGKILNPSDKIPLRPRLRLKVKDTDSATLKEIVAKIKSKYKVQDISIQKINALNTNDEKKKINFGNIRDVEWQNNVITDYLTDEYALDDELLDTIRHINRTVHSKLPTNVLTRNVTWTPKRFEFSNMFS
;
A
#
# COMPACT_ATOMS: atom_id res chain seq x y z
N ILE A 1 17.59 12.75 21.72
CA ILE A 1 18.72 11.79 21.64
C ILE A 1 18.63 10.85 22.81
N TYR A 2 18.88 9.56 22.56
CA TYR A 2 18.95 8.51 23.57
C TYR A 2 20.34 7.86 23.50
N CYS A 3 20.97 7.61 24.65
CA CYS A 3 22.25 6.90 24.69
C CYS A 3 22.04 5.53 25.36
N ILE A 4 22.36 4.46 24.65
CA ILE A 4 22.26 3.09 25.14
C ILE A 4 23.59 2.39 24.86
N SER A 5 24.28 1.96 25.91
CA SER A 5 25.58 1.26 25.83
C SER A 5 26.63 1.99 24.97
N GLY A 6 26.68 3.33 25.07
CA GLY A 6 27.62 4.16 24.29
C GLY A 6 27.20 4.43 22.83
N VAL A 7 26.05 3.96 22.40
CA VAL A 7 25.46 4.26 21.10
C VAL A 7 24.42 5.38 21.23
N HIS A 8 24.54 6.42 20.43
CA HIS A 8 23.64 7.58 20.44
C HIS A 8 22.60 7.45 19.33
N PHE A 9 21.35 7.33 19.73
CA PHE A 9 20.21 7.30 18.82
C PHE A 9 19.58 8.67 18.69
N ASN A 10 19.69 9.27 17.51
CA ASN A 10 19.10 10.54 17.17
C ASN A 10 17.75 10.33 16.49
N VAL A 11 16.66 10.55 17.22
CA VAL A 11 15.29 10.42 16.67
C VAL A 11 14.92 11.72 15.98
N MET A 12 14.80 11.66 14.65
CA MET A 12 14.44 12.77 13.78
C MET A 12 12.98 12.65 13.39
N SER A 13 12.09 13.31 14.15
CA SER A 13 10.65 13.18 13.99
C SER A 13 10.15 13.86 12.73
N VAL A 14 9.21 13.23 12.00
CA VAL A 14 8.53 13.83 10.84
C VAL A 14 7.69 15.06 11.19
N TYR A 15 7.37 15.27 12.46
CA TYR A 15 6.63 16.43 12.94
C TYR A 15 7.54 17.66 13.13
N ASN A 16 8.84 17.48 13.11
CA ASN A 16 9.81 18.57 13.18
C ASN A 16 10.18 19.05 11.77
N LYS A 17 10.50 20.34 11.66
CA LYS A 17 11.07 20.88 10.41
C LYS A 17 12.53 20.41 10.28
N PRO A 18 13.05 20.20 9.05
CA PRO A 18 14.45 19.80 8.85
C PRO A 18 15.48 20.70 9.57
N ALA A 19 15.20 21.99 9.71
CA ALA A 19 16.06 22.93 10.43
C ALA A 19 16.07 22.72 11.96
N GLU A 20 15.15 21.96 12.50
CA GLU A 20 15.04 21.66 13.93
C GLU A 20 15.73 20.33 14.30
N TYR A 21 16.20 19.58 13.31
CA TYR A 21 16.89 18.32 13.55
C TYR A 21 18.25 18.58 14.18
N ILE A 22 18.56 17.79 15.20
CA ILE A 22 19.91 17.75 15.76
C ILE A 22 20.82 17.08 14.75
N THR A 23 21.91 17.74 14.40
CA THR A 23 22.90 17.23 13.45
C THR A 23 23.93 16.35 14.17
N ALA A 24 24.62 15.48 13.44
CA ALA A 24 25.56 14.55 14.05
C ALA A 24 26.75 15.21 14.75
N ASP A 25 27.16 16.40 14.33
CA ASP A 25 28.23 17.19 14.97
C ASP A 25 27.80 17.77 16.32
N GLN A 26 26.51 17.89 16.58
CA GLN A 26 25.97 18.32 17.88
C GLN A 26 25.87 17.16 18.90
N ILE A 27 26.24 15.94 18.51
CA ILE A 27 26.16 14.74 19.34
C ILE A 27 27.58 14.34 19.76
N ASP A 28 27.86 14.35 21.06
CA ASP A 28 29.10 13.83 21.59
C ASP A 28 29.03 12.30 21.71
N GLY A 29 29.93 11.60 21.03
CA GLY A 29 29.99 10.14 21.08
C GLY A 29 30.54 9.51 19.81
N ASN A 30 30.96 8.23 19.95
CA ASN A 30 31.64 7.52 18.88
C ASN A 30 30.70 6.82 17.90
N TYR A 31 29.48 6.46 18.33
CA TYR A 31 28.49 5.80 17.48
C TYR A 31 27.21 6.61 17.46
N LYS A 32 26.84 7.12 16.27
CA LYS A 32 25.71 8.00 16.06
C LYS A 32 24.77 7.38 15.04
N ILE A 33 23.59 7.01 15.48
CA ILE A 33 22.57 6.38 14.65
C ILE A 33 21.40 7.33 14.50
N ALA A 34 21.02 7.68 13.26
CA ALA A 34 19.79 8.40 13.00
C ALA A 34 18.61 7.44 12.86
N LEU A 35 17.48 7.77 13.48
CA LEU A 35 16.20 7.11 13.31
C LEU A 35 15.22 8.10 12.70
N HIS A 36 14.64 7.75 11.55
CA HIS A 36 13.64 8.58 10.90
C HIS A 36 12.53 7.73 10.31
N HIS A 37 11.28 8.10 10.59
CA HIS A 37 10.11 7.46 10.02
C HIS A 37 9.40 8.45 9.10
N GLY A 38 9.68 8.38 7.80
CA GLY A 38 9.13 9.28 6.80
C GLY A 38 9.78 9.11 5.44
N SER A 39 9.23 9.82 4.47
CA SER A 39 9.65 9.73 3.07
C SER A 39 10.94 10.52 2.83
N VAL A 40 11.97 9.85 2.33
CA VAL A 40 13.26 10.45 1.92
C VAL A 40 13.33 10.52 0.40
N HIS A 41 13.92 11.60 -0.11
CA HIS A 41 14.12 11.82 -1.55
C HIS A 41 14.83 10.62 -2.21
N ASN A 42 14.40 10.25 -3.39
CA ASN A 42 14.85 9.09 -4.16
C ASN A 42 14.51 7.70 -3.59
N ALA A 43 13.78 7.61 -2.46
CA ALA A 43 13.21 6.34 -2.07
C ALA A 43 12.15 5.88 -3.08
N SER A 44 12.05 4.58 -3.30
CA SER A 44 11.09 3.99 -4.24
C SER A 44 10.11 3.05 -3.52
N THR A 45 8.90 2.97 -4.03
CA THR A 45 7.90 1.99 -3.58
C THR A 45 7.93 0.75 -4.48
N ASP A 46 7.34 -0.37 -4.03
CA ASP A 46 7.18 -1.57 -4.86
C ASP A 46 6.32 -1.33 -6.10
N ALA A 47 5.42 -0.35 -6.05
CA ALA A 47 4.61 0.07 -7.19
C ALA A 47 5.40 0.85 -8.26
N GLY A 48 6.72 1.05 -8.07
CA GLY A 48 7.60 1.72 -9.02
C GLY A 48 7.62 3.25 -8.93
N PHE A 49 6.95 3.85 -7.94
CA PHE A 49 7.04 5.28 -7.71
C PHE A 49 8.34 5.63 -7.01
N THR A 50 9.05 6.62 -7.55
CA THR A 50 10.20 7.24 -6.89
C THR A 50 9.78 8.57 -6.28
N LEU A 51 10.13 8.77 -5.02
CA LEU A 51 9.76 9.95 -4.26
C LEU A 51 10.70 11.11 -4.59
N SER A 52 10.29 11.95 -5.55
CA SER A 52 11.12 13.09 -6.02
C SER A 52 10.79 14.42 -5.37
N ASN A 53 9.62 14.55 -4.73
CA ASN A 53 9.11 15.81 -4.18
C ASN A 53 9.12 15.86 -2.64
N THR A 54 10.06 15.17 -2.00
CA THR A 54 10.20 15.19 -0.55
C THR A 54 11.20 16.27 -0.13
N HIS A 55 10.91 16.97 0.97
CA HIS A 55 11.83 17.97 1.55
C HIS A 55 12.99 17.34 2.31
N VAL A 56 12.90 16.05 2.63
CA VAL A 56 13.92 15.29 3.35
C VAL A 56 14.83 14.61 2.35
N THR A 57 16.11 14.94 2.38
CA THR A 57 17.15 14.30 1.56
C THR A 57 18.13 13.57 2.47
N THR A 58 18.95 12.68 1.92
CA THR A 58 20.01 11.97 2.67
C THR A 58 21.01 12.91 3.33
N ASN A 59 21.10 14.16 2.89
CA ASN A 59 22.02 15.16 3.47
C ASN A 59 21.75 15.48 4.93
N ILE A 60 20.49 15.40 5.39
CA ILE A 60 20.16 15.64 6.80
C ILE A 60 20.80 14.62 7.75
N PHE A 61 21.16 13.46 7.23
CA PHE A 61 21.76 12.37 8.01
C PHE A 61 23.30 12.38 8.00
N LYS A 62 23.91 13.37 7.33
CA LYS A 62 25.37 13.45 7.22
C LYS A 62 26.04 13.43 8.59
N GLY A 63 27.09 12.61 8.71
CA GLY A 63 27.87 12.46 9.95
C GLY A 63 27.33 11.42 10.93
N HIS A 64 26.13 10.82 10.67
CA HIS A 64 25.70 9.64 11.38
C HIS A 64 26.37 8.41 10.79
N ASP A 65 26.69 7.43 11.65
CA ASP A 65 27.33 6.18 11.22
C ASP A 65 26.35 5.27 10.48
N LEU A 66 25.14 5.20 10.98
CA LEU A 66 24.05 4.42 10.40
C LEU A 66 22.74 5.21 10.44
N VAL A 67 21.87 4.97 9.47
CA VAL A 67 20.55 5.62 9.37
C VAL A 67 19.47 4.57 9.13
N LEU A 68 18.63 4.39 10.12
CA LEU A 68 17.53 3.43 10.10
C LEU A 68 16.23 4.16 9.75
N LEU A 69 15.69 3.82 8.58
CA LEU A 69 14.50 4.46 8.02
C LEU A 69 13.28 3.54 8.11
N GLY A 70 12.11 4.13 8.38
CA GLY A 70 10.80 3.50 8.31
C GLY A 70 9.84 4.29 7.43
N ASP A 71 8.60 3.83 7.25
CA ASP A 71 7.52 4.35 6.38
C ASP A 71 7.44 3.66 5.01
N ILE A 72 8.54 3.42 4.33
CA ILE A 72 8.54 2.75 3.02
C ILE A 72 8.68 1.24 3.22
N HIS A 73 7.72 0.48 2.70
CA HIS A 73 7.63 -0.97 2.89
C HIS A 73 8.61 -1.76 2.03
N LYS A 74 9.19 -1.16 1.01
CA LYS A 74 10.21 -1.77 0.17
C LYS A 74 11.57 -1.66 0.84
N PRO A 75 12.25 -2.79 1.15
CA PRO A 75 13.61 -2.77 1.67
C PRO A 75 14.55 -2.20 0.60
N GLN A 76 15.34 -1.20 0.96
CA GLN A 76 16.27 -0.55 0.03
C GLN A 76 17.36 0.24 0.73
N TYR A 77 18.51 0.35 0.06
CA TYR A 77 19.59 1.22 0.44
C TYR A 77 19.50 2.54 -0.31
N LEU A 78 19.73 3.66 0.37
CA LEU A 78 19.72 5.00 -0.25
C LEU A 78 21.10 5.54 -0.55
N ASN A 79 22.16 4.81 -0.21
CA ASN A 79 23.53 5.15 -0.54
C ASN A 79 24.38 3.91 -0.88
N GLU A 80 25.50 4.12 -1.56
CA GLU A 80 26.41 3.05 -2.01
C GLU A 80 27.07 2.30 -0.84
N ASP A 81 27.38 3.01 0.25
CA ASP A 81 28.02 2.46 1.45
C ASP A 81 27.07 1.56 2.27
N LYS A 82 25.79 1.51 1.90
CA LYS A 82 24.73 0.76 2.60
C LYS A 82 24.59 1.12 4.08
N THR A 83 24.82 2.40 4.42
CA THR A 83 24.66 2.92 5.77
C THR A 83 23.33 3.63 5.99
N ILE A 84 22.55 3.89 4.93
CA ILE A 84 21.24 4.50 4.97
C ILE A 84 20.25 3.55 4.30
N ALA A 85 19.30 3.01 5.07
CA ALA A 85 18.37 2.03 4.52
C ALA A 85 16.97 2.07 5.14
N TYR A 86 15.98 1.74 4.30
CA TYR A 86 14.66 1.31 4.74
C TYR A 86 14.68 -0.20 4.99
N ALA A 87 14.26 -0.61 6.16
CA ALA A 87 14.10 -2.03 6.48
C ALA A 87 12.95 -2.68 5.71
N GLY A 88 12.00 -1.87 5.22
CA GLY A 88 10.75 -2.37 4.67
C GLY A 88 9.77 -2.81 5.76
N SER A 89 8.74 -3.54 5.36
CA SER A 89 7.82 -4.20 6.28
C SER A 89 8.24 -5.66 6.52
N LEU A 90 7.99 -6.17 7.73
CA LEU A 90 8.31 -7.56 8.08
C LEU A 90 7.49 -8.57 7.25
N ILE A 91 6.28 -8.20 6.89
CA ILE A 91 5.35 -8.99 6.10
C ILE A 91 4.76 -8.14 4.98
N GLN A 92 4.36 -8.80 3.91
CA GLN A 92 3.63 -8.18 2.82
C GLN A 92 2.27 -7.66 3.29
N GLN A 93 1.92 -6.41 3.00
CA GLN A 93 0.69 -5.76 3.49
C GLN A 93 -0.40 -5.67 2.43
N ASN A 94 -0.04 -5.74 1.14
CA ASN A 94 -1.00 -5.64 0.04
C ASN A 94 -0.48 -6.33 -1.25
N HIS A 95 -1.36 -6.41 -2.25
CA HIS A 95 -1.07 -7.03 -3.55
C HIS A 95 -0.06 -6.25 -4.43
N GLY A 96 0.29 -5.04 -4.08
CA GLY A 96 1.24 -4.21 -4.82
C GLY A 96 2.68 -4.36 -4.35
N GLU A 97 2.91 -5.11 -3.28
CA GLU A 97 4.23 -5.32 -2.71
C GLU A 97 4.87 -6.61 -3.23
N ALA A 98 6.20 -6.64 -3.25
CA ALA A 98 6.97 -7.83 -3.58
C ALA A 98 6.75 -8.95 -2.54
N LEU A 99 7.10 -10.19 -2.88
CA LEU A 99 6.95 -11.33 -1.96
C LEU A 99 8.02 -11.40 -0.87
N GLY A 100 9.24 -10.90 -1.15
CA GLY A 100 10.37 -10.96 -0.23
C GLY A 100 10.31 -9.85 0.81
N HIS A 101 9.96 -10.22 2.05
CA HIS A 101 9.93 -9.34 3.21
C HIS A 101 10.84 -9.87 4.31
N GLY A 102 11.27 -9.01 5.23
CA GLY A 102 12.21 -9.41 6.26
C GLY A 102 12.66 -8.29 7.17
N ILE A 103 13.87 -8.38 7.65
CA ILE A 103 14.49 -7.44 8.58
C ILE A 103 15.83 -6.92 8.03
N MET A 104 16.24 -5.74 8.48
CA MET A 104 17.63 -5.28 8.34
C MET A 104 18.42 -5.63 9.60
N VAL A 105 19.56 -6.29 9.43
CA VAL A 105 20.54 -6.53 10.48
C VAL A 105 21.66 -5.52 10.33
N TRP A 106 21.96 -4.81 11.40
CA TRP A 106 22.96 -3.74 11.41
C TRP A 106 24.13 -4.14 12.29
N ASP A 107 25.32 -4.16 11.72
CA ASP A 107 26.58 -4.36 12.45
C ASP A 107 27.25 -3.01 12.70
N LEU A 108 27.29 -2.61 13.97
CA LEU A 108 27.85 -1.34 14.39
C LEU A 108 29.38 -1.29 14.21
N ALA A 109 30.07 -2.40 14.39
CA ALA A 109 31.53 -2.44 14.31
C ALA A 109 32.01 -2.26 12.86
N SER A 110 31.38 -2.94 11.92
CA SER A 110 31.70 -2.81 10.49
C SER A 110 30.95 -1.69 9.80
N LYS A 111 29.96 -1.07 10.46
CA LYS A 111 29.04 -0.06 9.92
C LYS A 111 28.33 -0.54 8.65
N LYS A 112 27.90 -1.78 8.65
CA LYS A 112 27.21 -2.42 7.52
C LYS A 112 25.81 -2.83 7.88
N CYS A 113 24.93 -2.88 6.89
CA CYS A 113 23.64 -3.52 7.07
C CYS A 113 23.37 -4.56 5.99
N GLU A 114 22.63 -5.58 6.35
CA GLU A 114 22.23 -6.67 5.49
C GLU A 114 20.72 -6.90 5.63
N PHE A 115 20.05 -7.09 4.49
CA PHE A 115 18.65 -7.50 4.48
C PHE A 115 18.58 -9.02 4.60
N VAL A 116 17.83 -9.48 5.60
CA VAL A 116 17.56 -10.90 5.86
C VAL A 116 16.10 -11.17 5.58
N GLU A 117 15.80 -11.92 4.52
CA GLU A 117 14.45 -12.32 4.19
C GLU A 117 13.92 -13.31 5.24
N ILE A 118 12.72 -13.06 5.76
CA ILE A 118 12.04 -13.91 6.74
C ILE A 118 10.90 -14.63 6.04
N PRO A 119 10.94 -15.95 5.88
CA PRO A 119 9.84 -16.71 5.30
C PRO A 119 8.53 -16.50 6.06
N ASN A 120 7.43 -16.31 5.34
CA ASN A 120 6.12 -16.14 5.92
C ASN A 120 5.08 -17.00 5.16
N ASP A 121 4.26 -17.73 5.90
CA ASP A 121 3.18 -18.53 5.34
C ASP A 121 2.03 -17.69 4.79
N TYR A 122 1.91 -16.42 5.20
CA TYR A 122 0.86 -15.50 4.78
C TYR A 122 1.42 -14.47 3.81
N GLY A 123 0.59 -14.05 2.86
CA GLY A 123 0.96 -12.99 1.92
C GLY A 123 -0.09 -12.78 0.85
N TYR A 124 0.24 -11.96 -0.11
CA TYR A 124 -0.64 -11.58 -1.22
C TYR A 124 -0.02 -12.02 -2.53
N TYR A 125 -0.83 -12.56 -3.43
CA TYR A 125 -0.37 -12.86 -4.78
C TYR A 125 -1.46 -12.53 -5.82
N THR A 126 -1.04 -11.98 -6.97
CA THR A 126 -1.94 -11.68 -8.07
C THR A 126 -1.63 -12.60 -9.24
N TYR A 127 -2.54 -13.53 -9.55
CA TYR A 127 -2.47 -14.32 -10.77
C TYR A 127 -2.99 -13.50 -11.96
N GLN A 128 -2.28 -13.61 -13.07
CA GLN A 128 -2.73 -13.17 -14.38
C GLN A 128 -3.21 -14.41 -15.15
N ILE A 129 -4.49 -14.41 -15.55
CA ILE A 129 -5.14 -15.51 -16.26
C ILE A 129 -5.68 -14.97 -17.57
N GLU A 130 -5.26 -15.54 -18.67
CA GLU A 130 -5.70 -15.19 -20.02
C GLU A 130 -5.92 -16.47 -20.82
N ASP A 131 -7.02 -16.54 -21.58
CA ASP A 131 -7.40 -17.72 -22.37
C ASP A 131 -7.35 -19.04 -21.58
N GLY A 132 -7.77 -19.00 -20.32
CA GLY A 132 -7.76 -20.16 -19.43
C GLY A 132 -6.39 -20.60 -18.94
N LYS A 133 -5.34 -19.79 -19.09
CA LYS A 133 -3.97 -20.12 -18.67
C LYS A 133 -3.45 -19.13 -17.65
N ILE A 134 -2.74 -19.65 -16.65
CA ILE A 134 -1.99 -18.81 -15.69
C ILE A 134 -0.70 -18.36 -16.37
N LEU A 135 -0.52 -17.03 -16.53
CA LEU A 135 0.64 -16.44 -17.21
C LEU A 135 1.85 -16.25 -16.31
N ASN A 136 1.63 -16.12 -14.99
CA ASN A 136 2.67 -15.83 -14.01
C ASN A 136 2.71 -16.84 -12.86
N PRO A 137 2.97 -18.13 -13.11
CA PRO A 137 3.16 -19.10 -12.04
C PRO A 137 4.39 -18.74 -11.21
N SER A 138 4.36 -19.04 -9.89
CA SER A 138 5.50 -18.81 -9.00
C SER A 138 5.56 -19.87 -7.92
N ASP A 139 6.78 -20.26 -7.55
CA ASP A 139 7.04 -21.18 -6.45
C ASP A 139 7.15 -20.45 -5.10
N LYS A 140 7.24 -19.12 -5.13
CA LYS A 140 7.37 -18.27 -3.94
C LYS A 140 6.04 -17.85 -3.32
N ILE A 141 4.92 -18.38 -3.82
CA ILE A 141 3.59 -18.04 -3.28
C ILE A 141 3.48 -18.64 -1.87
N PRO A 142 3.09 -17.81 -0.86
CA PRO A 142 2.94 -18.29 0.51
C PRO A 142 1.92 -19.45 0.63
N LEU A 143 2.05 -20.28 1.65
CA LEU A 143 1.16 -21.43 1.87
C LEU A 143 -0.29 -21.00 2.13
N ARG A 144 -0.48 -19.83 2.75
CA ARG A 144 -1.77 -19.24 3.14
C ARG A 144 -2.00 -17.89 2.47
N PRO A 145 -2.11 -17.84 1.13
CA PRO A 145 -2.15 -16.58 0.41
C PRO A 145 -3.55 -15.95 0.42
N ARG A 146 -3.57 -14.63 0.29
CA ARG A 146 -4.71 -13.87 -0.22
C ARG A 146 -4.48 -13.64 -1.70
N LEU A 147 -5.39 -14.14 -2.53
CA LEU A 147 -5.22 -14.17 -3.97
C LEU A 147 -6.10 -13.14 -4.67
N ARG A 148 -5.54 -12.51 -5.69
CA ARG A 148 -6.27 -11.76 -6.69
C ARG A 148 -6.10 -12.43 -8.03
N LEU A 149 -7.19 -12.74 -8.71
CA LEU A 149 -7.18 -13.33 -10.05
C LEU A 149 -7.57 -12.23 -11.04
N LYS A 150 -6.64 -11.75 -11.83
CA LYS A 150 -6.90 -10.87 -12.97
C LYS A 150 -7.18 -11.75 -14.17
N VAL A 151 -8.44 -11.76 -14.63
CA VAL A 151 -8.93 -12.71 -15.60
C VAL A 151 -9.33 -12.01 -16.89
N LYS A 152 -8.75 -12.45 -18.01
CA LYS A 152 -9.06 -11.99 -19.35
C LYS A 152 -9.44 -13.19 -20.23
N ASP A 153 -10.42 -13.02 -21.08
CA ASP A 153 -10.84 -13.99 -22.12
C ASP A 153 -10.90 -15.45 -21.62
N THR A 154 -11.48 -15.67 -20.42
CA THR A 154 -11.59 -16.99 -19.79
C THR A 154 -13.03 -17.24 -19.35
N ASP A 155 -13.59 -18.35 -19.80
CA ASP A 155 -14.94 -18.76 -19.44
C ASP A 155 -15.06 -19.19 -17.97
N SER A 156 -16.29 -19.19 -17.46
CA SER A 156 -16.57 -19.46 -16.05
C SER A 156 -16.30 -20.92 -15.63
N ALA A 157 -16.37 -21.88 -16.54
CA ALA A 157 -16.11 -23.30 -16.23
C ALA A 157 -14.60 -23.51 -16.04
N THR A 158 -13.81 -23.04 -17.00
CA THR A 158 -12.34 -23.06 -16.93
C THR A 158 -11.81 -22.30 -15.70
N LEU A 159 -12.39 -21.14 -15.39
CA LEU A 159 -12.01 -20.38 -14.20
C LEU A 159 -12.29 -21.16 -12.90
N LYS A 160 -13.42 -21.86 -12.80
CA LYS A 160 -13.74 -22.72 -11.65
C LYS A 160 -12.72 -23.85 -11.47
N GLU A 161 -12.26 -24.46 -12.56
CA GLU A 161 -11.22 -25.50 -12.50
C GLU A 161 -9.89 -24.95 -12.03
N ILE A 162 -9.47 -23.76 -12.51
CA ILE A 162 -8.26 -23.07 -12.08
C ILE A 162 -8.33 -22.78 -10.57
N VAL A 163 -9.45 -22.22 -10.09
CA VAL A 163 -9.66 -21.92 -8.67
C VAL A 163 -9.61 -23.22 -7.84
N ALA A 164 -10.21 -24.31 -8.30
CA ALA A 164 -10.15 -25.59 -7.61
C ALA A 164 -8.70 -26.12 -7.50
N LYS A 165 -7.92 -26.04 -8.57
CA LYS A 165 -6.50 -26.41 -8.57
C LYS A 165 -5.67 -25.55 -7.62
N ILE A 166 -5.92 -24.24 -7.59
CA ILE A 166 -5.24 -23.32 -6.65
C ILE A 166 -5.59 -23.69 -5.20
N LYS A 167 -6.87 -23.91 -4.89
CA LYS A 167 -7.32 -24.28 -3.54
C LYS A 167 -6.80 -25.66 -3.08
N SER A 168 -6.54 -26.59 -4.01
CA SER A 168 -5.93 -27.86 -3.65
C SER A 168 -4.43 -27.76 -3.31
N LYS A 169 -3.75 -26.75 -3.86
CA LYS A 169 -2.31 -26.52 -3.63
C LYS A 169 -2.03 -25.65 -2.39
N TYR A 170 -2.90 -24.68 -2.09
CA TYR A 170 -2.69 -23.67 -1.06
C TYR A 170 -3.85 -23.63 -0.06
N LYS A 171 -3.55 -23.25 1.18
CA LYS A 171 -4.55 -22.96 2.23
C LYS A 171 -5.06 -21.52 2.06
N VAL A 172 -5.71 -21.24 0.94
CA VAL A 172 -6.12 -19.90 0.53
C VAL A 172 -6.98 -19.22 1.59
N GLN A 173 -6.62 -17.99 1.98
CA GLN A 173 -7.35 -17.19 2.95
C GLN A 173 -8.50 -16.42 2.30
N ASP A 174 -8.25 -15.88 1.11
CA ASP A 174 -9.23 -15.10 0.34
C ASP A 174 -8.93 -15.16 -1.15
N ILE A 175 -9.97 -15.07 -1.99
CA ILE A 175 -9.85 -14.97 -3.44
C ILE A 175 -10.76 -13.85 -3.95
N SER A 176 -10.17 -12.83 -4.55
CA SER A 176 -10.87 -11.82 -5.34
C SER A 176 -10.66 -12.05 -6.84
N ILE A 177 -11.72 -11.90 -7.62
CA ILE A 177 -11.68 -12.06 -9.08
C ILE A 177 -11.93 -10.70 -9.72
N GLN A 178 -10.99 -10.26 -10.56
CA GLN A 178 -11.09 -9.05 -11.37
C GLN A 178 -11.12 -9.46 -12.85
N LYS A 179 -12.25 -9.27 -13.51
CA LYS A 179 -12.36 -9.47 -14.95
C LYS A 179 -11.74 -8.27 -15.67
N ILE A 180 -10.85 -8.52 -16.62
CA ILE A 180 -10.26 -7.52 -17.51
C ILE A 180 -10.98 -7.67 -18.84
N ASN A 181 -11.88 -6.73 -19.16
CA ASN A 181 -12.53 -6.71 -20.47
C ASN A 181 -11.55 -6.17 -21.52
N ALA A 182 -11.48 -6.83 -22.67
CA ALA A 182 -10.58 -6.47 -23.79
C ALA A 182 -10.85 -5.06 -24.37
N LEU A 183 -11.96 -4.44 -24.01
CA LEU A 183 -12.38 -3.12 -24.49
C LEU A 183 -11.73 -1.94 -23.77
N ASN A 184 -10.94 -2.18 -22.71
CA ASN A 184 -10.31 -1.11 -21.93
C ASN A 184 -8.81 -0.91 -22.23
N THR A 185 -8.31 -1.29 -23.42
CA THR A 185 -6.95 -0.94 -23.87
C THR A 185 -6.82 0.49 -24.42
N ASN A 186 -7.92 1.23 -24.49
CA ASN A 186 -7.86 2.68 -24.58
C ASN A 186 -7.98 3.26 -23.15
N ASP A 187 -6.87 3.16 -22.42
CA ASP A 187 -6.59 4.02 -21.25
C ASP A 187 -6.32 5.47 -21.69
N GLU A 188 -7.17 6.06 -22.47
CA GLU A 188 -7.64 7.37 -22.08
C GLU A 188 -8.39 7.11 -20.76
N LYS A 189 -7.72 7.33 -19.63
CA LYS A 189 -8.34 7.54 -18.33
C LYS A 189 -9.58 8.36 -18.63
N LYS A 190 -10.78 7.72 -18.69
CA LYS A 190 -12.01 8.46 -18.50
C LYS A 190 -11.72 9.17 -17.20
N LYS A 191 -11.29 10.43 -17.27
CA LYS A 191 -11.25 11.32 -16.13
C LYS A 191 -12.66 11.22 -15.62
N ILE A 192 -12.86 10.41 -14.61
CA ILE A 192 -14.09 10.48 -13.83
C ILE A 192 -14.05 11.92 -13.41
N ASN A 193 -14.78 12.73 -14.15
CA ASN A 193 -14.94 14.14 -13.82
C ASN A 193 -15.59 14.05 -12.45
N PHE A 194 -14.81 14.25 -11.38
CA PHE A 194 -15.28 14.22 -10.02
C PHE A 194 -16.26 15.38 -9.87
N GLY A 195 -17.43 15.23 -10.52
CA GLY A 195 -18.58 16.07 -10.30
C GLY A 195 -18.98 16.00 -8.83
N ASN A 196 -19.93 16.78 -8.46
CA ASN A 196 -20.42 16.74 -7.10
C ASN A 196 -20.98 15.33 -6.81
N ILE A 197 -20.19 14.48 -6.11
CA ILE A 197 -20.55 13.11 -5.71
C ILE A 197 -21.89 13.04 -4.96
N ARG A 198 -22.40 14.18 -4.49
CA ARG A 198 -23.69 14.34 -3.81
C ARG A 198 -24.84 14.70 -4.75
N ASP A 199 -24.54 14.99 -6.01
CA ASP A 199 -25.55 15.23 -7.04
C ASP A 199 -26.16 13.89 -7.48
N VAL A 200 -27.47 13.78 -7.32
CA VAL A 200 -28.19 12.54 -7.62
C VAL A 200 -28.16 12.18 -9.11
N GLU A 201 -28.15 13.18 -9.99
CA GLU A 201 -28.07 12.93 -11.43
C GLU A 201 -26.65 12.52 -11.84
N TRP A 202 -25.63 13.09 -11.24
CA TRP A 202 -24.26 12.62 -11.41
C TRP A 202 -24.11 11.16 -10.93
N GLN A 203 -24.66 10.83 -9.76
CA GLN A 203 -24.68 9.45 -9.25
C GLN A 203 -25.40 8.50 -10.22
N ASN A 204 -26.56 8.89 -10.74
CA ASN A 204 -27.32 8.09 -11.70
C ASN A 204 -26.55 7.86 -13.00
N ASN A 205 -25.79 8.83 -13.48
CA ASN A 205 -24.96 8.68 -14.67
C ASN A 205 -23.83 7.67 -14.42
N VAL A 206 -23.11 7.79 -13.28
CA VAL A 206 -22.05 6.84 -12.91
C VAL A 206 -22.60 5.41 -12.73
N ILE A 207 -23.76 5.27 -12.08
CA ILE A 207 -24.44 3.98 -11.90
C ILE A 207 -24.80 3.37 -13.26
N THR A 208 -25.35 4.19 -14.17
CA THR A 208 -25.74 3.76 -15.51
C THR A 208 -24.54 3.28 -16.31
N ASP A 209 -23.48 4.12 -16.39
CA ASP A 209 -22.26 3.78 -17.13
C ASP A 209 -21.65 2.48 -16.61
N TYR A 210 -21.55 2.34 -15.28
CA TYR A 210 -21.01 1.13 -14.66
C TYR A 210 -21.83 -0.12 -14.94
N LEU A 211 -23.15 -0.04 -14.78
CA LEU A 211 -24.02 -1.21 -14.93
C LEU A 211 -24.20 -1.60 -16.40
N THR A 212 -24.20 -0.63 -17.33
CA THR A 212 -24.25 -0.92 -18.76
C THR A 212 -22.95 -1.57 -19.23
N ASP A 213 -21.80 -1.03 -18.80
CA ASP A 213 -20.48 -1.54 -19.20
C ASP A 213 -20.18 -2.92 -18.61
N GLU A 214 -20.56 -3.17 -17.34
CA GLU A 214 -20.21 -4.42 -16.64
C GLU A 214 -21.26 -5.54 -16.77
N TYR A 215 -22.55 -5.20 -16.86
CA TYR A 215 -23.63 -6.18 -16.76
C TYR A 215 -24.57 -6.21 -17.95
N ALA A 216 -24.46 -5.26 -18.89
CA ALA A 216 -25.37 -5.15 -20.05
C ALA A 216 -26.86 -5.24 -19.64
N LEU A 217 -27.25 -4.50 -18.59
CA LEU A 217 -28.62 -4.48 -18.09
C LEU A 217 -29.56 -3.81 -19.09
N ASP A 218 -30.82 -4.26 -19.08
CA ASP A 218 -31.87 -3.62 -19.85
C ASP A 218 -32.32 -2.26 -19.25
N ASP A 219 -32.95 -1.43 -20.09
CA ASP A 219 -33.35 -0.08 -19.68
C ASP A 219 -34.38 -0.06 -18.54
N GLU A 220 -35.26 -1.08 -18.44
CA GLU A 220 -36.28 -1.16 -17.40
C GLU A 220 -35.65 -1.36 -16.01
N LEU A 221 -34.63 -2.22 -15.93
CA LEU A 221 -33.88 -2.47 -14.69
C LEU A 221 -33.01 -1.28 -14.31
N LEU A 222 -32.37 -0.62 -15.30
CA LEU A 222 -31.61 0.62 -15.08
C LEU A 222 -32.50 1.75 -14.53
N ASP A 223 -33.71 1.92 -15.06
CA ASP A 223 -34.66 2.93 -14.57
C ASP A 223 -35.14 2.60 -13.15
N THR A 224 -35.33 1.34 -12.86
CA THR A 224 -35.68 0.89 -11.51
C THR A 224 -34.57 1.25 -10.51
N ILE A 225 -33.29 0.99 -10.86
CA ILE A 225 -32.14 1.30 -10.01
C ILE A 225 -32.01 2.82 -9.82
N ARG A 226 -32.15 3.61 -10.88
CA ARG A 226 -32.16 5.08 -10.81
C ARG A 226 -33.26 5.62 -9.91
N HIS A 227 -34.46 5.03 -9.99
CA HIS A 227 -35.60 5.39 -9.12
C HIS A 227 -35.31 5.09 -7.65
N ILE A 228 -34.73 3.93 -7.36
CA ILE A 228 -34.28 3.59 -6.00
C ILE A 228 -33.26 4.62 -5.49
N ASN A 229 -32.24 4.95 -6.28
CA ASN A 229 -31.23 5.94 -5.89
C ASN A 229 -31.86 7.31 -5.58
N ARG A 230 -32.75 7.82 -6.43
CA ARG A 230 -33.49 9.06 -6.18
C ARG A 230 -34.32 8.99 -4.90
N THR A 231 -34.98 7.86 -4.67
CA THR A 231 -35.83 7.64 -3.48
C THR A 231 -35.00 7.62 -2.19
N VAL A 232 -33.86 6.94 -2.19
CA VAL A 232 -32.93 6.95 -1.07
C VAL A 232 -32.36 8.34 -0.84
N HIS A 233 -31.90 9.00 -1.89
CA HIS A 233 -31.33 10.34 -1.81
C HIS A 233 -32.33 11.37 -1.25
N SER A 234 -33.61 11.29 -1.62
CA SER A 234 -34.66 12.18 -1.11
C SER A 234 -34.97 12.00 0.38
N LYS A 235 -34.63 10.84 0.95
CA LYS A 235 -34.81 10.53 2.38
C LYS A 235 -33.61 10.92 3.25
N LEU A 236 -32.47 11.27 2.62
CA LEU A 236 -31.30 11.72 3.35
C LEU A 236 -31.53 13.13 3.89
N PRO A 237 -31.26 13.39 5.19
CA PRO A 237 -31.39 14.72 5.76
C PRO A 237 -30.44 15.68 5.04
N THR A 238 -30.96 16.78 4.51
CA THR A 238 -30.17 17.81 3.80
C THR A 238 -29.07 18.42 4.67
N ASN A 239 -29.23 18.41 6.00
CA ASN A 239 -28.28 18.96 6.97
C ASN A 239 -27.06 18.06 7.22
N VAL A 240 -27.13 16.77 6.87
CA VAL A 240 -25.98 15.84 6.93
C VAL A 240 -25.01 16.08 5.79
N LEU A 241 -25.41 16.86 4.80
CA LEU A 241 -24.63 17.22 3.62
C LEU A 241 -23.71 18.43 3.82
N THR A 242 -23.75 19.09 4.95
CA THR A 242 -22.83 20.17 5.25
C THR A 242 -21.49 19.61 5.74
N ARG A 243 -20.46 20.03 5.11
CA ARG A 243 -19.11 19.48 5.07
C ARG A 243 -18.29 19.56 6.37
N ASN A 244 -18.86 20.11 7.43
CA ASN A 244 -18.10 20.40 8.65
C ASN A 244 -18.61 19.59 9.83
N VAL A 245 -18.46 18.26 9.76
CA VAL A 245 -18.39 17.47 10.97
C VAL A 245 -16.99 17.68 11.53
N THR A 246 -16.86 18.61 12.45
CA THR A 246 -15.63 18.74 13.22
C THR A 246 -15.64 17.62 14.26
N TRP A 247 -14.80 16.61 14.05
CA TRP A 247 -14.58 15.57 15.04
C TRP A 247 -13.75 16.15 16.17
N THR A 248 -14.35 16.28 17.34
CA THR A 248 -13.61 16.61 18.55
C THR A 248 -13.47 15.30 19.35
N PRO A 249 -12.29 14.66 19.34
CA PRO A 249 -12.07 13.47 20.16
C PRO A 249 -12.22 13.82 21.61
N LYS A 250 -13.15 13.16 22.33
CA LYS A 250 -13.35 13.37 23.77
C LYS A 250 -12.54 12.43 24.63
N ARG A 251 -12.19 11.25 24.11
CA ARG A 251 -11.46 10.23 24.86
C ARG A 251 -10.83 9.23 23.91
N PHE A 252 -9.58 8.85 24.17
CA PHE A 252 -8.90 7.69 23.61
C PHE A 252 -8.57 6.73 24.74
N GLU A 253 -8.93 5.46 24.56
CA GLU A 253 -8.55 4.39 25.48
C GLU A 253 -7.70 3.38 24.68
N PHE A 254 -6.50 3.12 25.17
CA PHE A 254 -5.62 2.11 24.62
C PHE A 254 -5.45 1.01 25.68
N SER A 255 -5.81 -0.22 25.34
CA SER A 255 -5.53 -1.39 26.15
C SER A 255 -4.80 -2.43 25.31
N ASN A 256 -3.76 -3.02 25.89
CA ASN A 256 -2.98 -4.12 25.29
C ASN A 256 -2.30 -3.82 23.93
N MET A 257 -1.80 -2.60 23.74
CA MET A 257 -1.06 -2.25 22.51
C MET A 257 0.35 -2.83 22.46
N PHE A 258 0.89 -3.32 23.57
CA PHE A 258 2.23 -3.89 23.66
C PHE A 258 2.22 -5.11 24.61
N SER A 259 1.61 -6.20 24.17
CA SER A 259 1.74 -7.53 24.83
C SER A 259 2.35 -8.52 23.86
#